data_5dcdc188e8eba18f2ccdb4bdf9db5fbf
#
_entry.id   5dcdc188e8eba18f2ccdb4bdf9db5fbf
#
_cell.length_a   1.000
_cell.length_b   1.000
_cell.length_c   1.000
_cell.angle_alpha   90.00
_cell.angle_beta   90.00
_cell.angle_gamma   90.00
#
_symmetry.space_group_name_H-M   'P 1'
#
loop_
_entity.id
_entity.type
_entity.pdbx_description
1 polymer ?
#
loop_
_entity_poly.entity_id
_entity_poly.type
_entity_poly.pdbx_seq_one_letter_code
_entity_poly.pdbx_strand_id
1 'polypeptide(L)'
;MLFRSEDNISFFDPQHNAERVRECAALARIHDDIEAMPMQYNTIVGSMGIALSGGQKQRILLARALYRKPQILFLDEAFDQLDLAREREITEGLKHLGMGLVIVSHRPETVRAVDRLVALGPASG
;
A
#
# COMPACT_ATOMS: atom_id res chain seq x y z
N MET A 1 -9.50 17.07 0.42
CA MET A 1 -10.72 16.34 0.76
C MET A 1 -10.52 15.54 2.02
N LEU A 2 -11.43 15.61 2.94
CA LEU A 2 -11.30 15.00 4.25
C LEU A 2 -12.05 13.67 4.29
N PHE A 3 -11.34 12.57 4.48
CA PHE A 3 -11.96 11.26 4.56
C PHE A 3 -11.39 10.48 5.74
N ARG A 4 -12.23 9.65 6.36
CA ARG A 4 -11.76 8.73 7.39
C ARG A 4 -10.82 7.69 6.74
N SER A 5 -9.84 7.23 7.51
CA SER A 5 -8.89 6.21 7.04
C SER A 5 -9.63 4.98 6.52
N GLU A 6 -10.68 4.55 7.23
CA GLU A 6 -11.50 3.42 6.85
C GLU A 6 -12.15 3.62 5.47
N ASP A 7 -12.72 4.80 5.22
CA ASP A 7 -13.34 5.12 3.93
C ASP A 7 -12.33 5.17 2.79
N ASN A 8 -11.12 5.65 3.08
CA ASN A 8 -10.03 5.66 2.09
C ASN A 8 -9.67 4.26 1.63
N ILE A 9 -9.51 3.33 2.57
CA ILE A 9 -9.11 1.95 2.26
C ILE A 9 -10.23 1.22 1.55
N SER A 10 -11.47 1.33 2.01
CA SER A 10 -12.62 0.69 1.38
C SER A 10 -13.07 1.37 0.09
N PHE A 11 -12.48 2.53 -0.23
CA PHE A 11 -12.86 3.37 -1.36
C PHE A 11 -14.36 3.68 -1.34
N PHE A 12 -14.84 4.05 -0.13
CA PHE A 12 -16.24 4.45 0.08
C PHE A 12 -17.27 3.38 -0.28
N ASP A 13 -16.88 2.10 -0.16
CA ASP A 13 -17.82 0.99 -0.32
C ASP A 13 -18.91 1.11 0.75
N PRO A 14 -20.19 1.29 0.37
CA PRO A 14 -21.28 1.42 1.34
C PRO A 14 -21.52 0.15 2.16
N GLN A 15 -21.05 -0.98 1.65
CA GLN A 15 -21.14 -2.27 2.34
C GLN A 15 -19.76 -2.75 2.79
N HIS A 16 -18.87 -1.81 3.14
CA HIS A 16 -17.51 -2.17 3.49
C HIS A 16 -17.45 -3.09 4.71
N ASN A 17 -16.47 -3.98 4.67
CA ASN A 17 -16.19 -4.90 5.76
C ASN A 17 -15.01 -4.33 6.57
N ALA A 18 -15.30 -3.90 7.80
CA ALA A 18 -14.29 -3.28 8.68
C ALA A 18 -13.15 -4.25 8.99
N GLU A 19 -13.44 -5.53 9.16
CA GLU A 19 -12.41 -6.55 9.40
C GLU A 19 -11.47 -6.66 8.20
N ARG A 20 -12.03 -6.66 6.99
CA ARG A 20 -11.22 -6.71 5.78
C ARG A 20 -10.37 -5.45 5.59
N VAL A 21 -10.91 -4.28 5.95
CA VAL A 21 -10.14 -3.03 5.95
C VAL A 21 -8.90 -3.20 6.83
N ARG A 22 -9.07 -3.75 8.03
CA ARG A 22 -7.96 -3.97 8.96
C ARG A 22 -6.96 -5.01 8.45
N GLU A 23 -7.43 -6.07 7.83
CA GLU A 23 -6.56 -7.06 7.20
C GLU A 23 -5.69 -6.44 6.11
N CYS A 24 -6.30 -5.64 5.23
CA CYS A 24 -5.58 -4.96 4.17
C CYS A 24 -4.58 -3.94 4.72
N ALA A 25 -4.96 -3.21 5.77
CA ALA A 25 -4.07 -2.28 6.44
C ALA A 25 -2.87 -3.01 7.07
N ALA A 26 -3.10 -4.17 7.66
CA ALA A 26 -2.03 -4.99 8.23
C ALA A 26 -1.07 -5.50 7.16
N LEU A 27 -1.58 -5.95 6.02
CA LEU A 27 -0.76 -6.37 4.88
C LEU A 27 0.09 -5.23 4.33
N ALA A 28 -0.48 -4.04 4.27
CA ALA A 28 0.22 -2.84 3.83
C ALA A 28 1.11 -2.22 4.92
N ARG A 29 1.14 -2.79 6.12
CA ARG A 29 1.92 -2.31 7.27
C ARG A 29 1.55 -0.89 7.70
N ILE A 30 0.27 -0.52 7.58
CA ILE A 30 -0.25 0.78 8.01
C ILE A 30 -1.19 0.66 9.21
N HIS A 31 -1.57 -0.55 9.59
CA HIS A 31 -2.51 -0.79 10.68
C HIS A 31 -2.07 -0.13 11.99
N ASP A 32 -0.83 -0.36 12.41
CA ASP A 32 -0.33 0.18 13.68
C ASP A 32 -0.27 1.70 13.65
N ASP A 33 0.08 2.30 12.52
CA ASP A 33 0.09 3.75 12.35
C ASP A 33 -1.33 4.32 12.51
N ILE A 34 -2.33 3.65 11.94
CA ILE A 34 -3.73 4.08 12.06
C ILE A 34 -4.23 3.93 13.49
N GLU A 35 -3.93 2.80 14.14
CA GLU A 35 -4.33 2.56 15.53
C GLU A 35 -3.70 3.57 16.50
N ALA A 36 -2.55 4.13 16.16
CA ALA A 36 -1.89 5.16 16.95
C ALA A 36 -2.48 6.56 16.75
N MET A 37 -3.36 6.74 15.77
CA MET A 37 -4.02 8.02 15.54
C MET A 37 -5.14 8.27 16.57
N PRO A 38 -5.49 9.54 16.87
CA PRO A 38 -6.44 9.86 17.94
C PRO A 38 -7.81 9.18 17.80
N MET A 39 -8.32 9.05 16.58
CA MET A 39 -9.62 8.41 16.29
C MET A 39 -9.45 7.10 15.54
N GLN A 40 -8.23 6.56 15.51
CA GLN A 40 -7.91 5.29 14.85
C GLN A 40 -8.46 5.27 13.40
N TYR A 41 -9.23 4.28 13.01
CA TYR A 41 -9.79 4.18 11.65
C TYR A 41 -10.81 5.26 11.32
N ASN A 42 -11.35 5.93 12.31
CA ASN A 42 -12.25 7.07 12.13
C ASN A 42 -11.50 8.40 12.05
N THR A 43 -10.16 8.39 12.17
CA THR A 43 -9.35 9.59 12.05
C THR A 43 -9.51 10.18 10.65
N ILE A 44 -9.83 11.46 10.60
CA ILE A 44 -9.90 12.20 9.34
C ILE A 44 -8.48 12.54 8.91
N VAL A 45 -8.13 12.14 7.70
CA VAL A 45 -6.81 12.38 7.12
C VAL A 45 -6.94 13.29 5.89
N GLY A 46 -5.92 14.08 5.64
CA GLY A 46 -5.91 15.00 4.52
C GLY A 46 -5.47 16.40 4.94
N SER A 47 -5.70 17.40 4.10
CA SER A 47 -5.16 18.75 4.28
C SER A 47 -5.69 19.47 5.53
N MET A 48 -6.89 19.13 6.00
CA MET A 48 -7.48 19.72 7.21
C MET A 48 -7.63 18.71 8.35
N GLY A 49 -7.10 17.51 8.19
CA GLY A 49 -7.04 16.48 9.22
C GLY A 49 -5.61 16.17 9.59
N ILE A 50 -5.37 14.91 10.01
CA ILE A 50 -4.01 14.45 10.29
C ILE A 50 -3.22 14.40 8.99
N ALA A 51 -2.07 15.07 8.97
CA ALA A 51 -1.17 15.01 7.83
C ALA A 51 -0.45 13.66 7.80
N LEU A 52 -0.46 13.01 6.65
CA LEU A 52 0.22 11.73 6.46
C LEU A 52 1.60 11.95 5.86
N SER A 53 2.58 11.15 6.28
CA SER A 53 3.88 11.08 5.60
C SER A 53 3.71 10.48 4.21
N GLY A 54 4.73 10.63 3.35
CA GLY A 54 4.72 10.00 2.03
C GLY A 54 4.59 8.49 2.11
N GLY A 55 5.32 7.85 3.02
CA GLY A 55 5.24 6.41 3.24
C GLY A 55 3.88 5.95 3.75
N GLN A 56 3.25 6.73 4.64
CA GLN A 56 1.91 6.43 5.12
C GLN A 56 0.89 6.52 3.98
N LYS A 57 0.97 7.55 3.13
CA LYS A 57 0.10 7.69 1.97
C LYS A 57 0.24 6.49 1.02
N GLN A 58 1.47 6.06 0.74
CA GLN A 58 1.72 4.92 -0.14
C GLN A 58 1.13 3.64 0.44
N ARG A 59 1.27 3.42 1.74
CA ARG A 59 0.74 2.22 2.39
C ARG A 59 -0.79 2.23 2.44
N ILE A 60 -1.43 3.38 2.62
CA ILE A 60 -2.89 3.49 2.54
C ILE A 60 -3.38 3.18 1.12
N LEU A 61 -2.70 3.70 0.10
CA LEU A 61 -3.05 3.41 -1.29
C LEU A 61 -2.88 1.92 -1.61
N LEU A 62 -1.86 1.29 -1.06
CA LEU A 62 -1.66 -0.15 -1.21
C LEU A 62 -2.80 -0.93 -0.54
N ALA A 63 -3.19 -0.57 0.68
CA ALA A 63 -4.30 -1.20 1.37
C ALA A 63 -5.61 -1.05 0.57
N ARG A 64 -5.85 0.11 -0.01
CA ARG A 64 -7.00 0.34 -0.90
C ARG A 64 -6.99 -0.61 -2.09
N ALA A 65 -5.84 -0.78 -2.73
CA ALA A 65 -5.71 -1.68 -3.86
C ALA A 65 -5.97 -3.14 -3.45
N LEU A 66 -5.45 -3.55 -2.30
CA LEU A 66 -5.65 -4.90 -1.78
C LEU A 66 -7.10 -5.18 -1.40
N TYR A 67 -7.81 -4.18 -0.91
CA TYR A 67 -9.22 -4.33 -0.52
C TYR A 67 -10.09 -4.84 -1.67
N ARG A 68 -9.75 -4.49 -2.91
CA ARG A 68 -10.50 -4.90 -4.11
C ARG A 68 -10.22 -6.32 -4.56
N LYS A 69 -9.33 -7.06 -3.89
CA LYS A 69 -8.95 -8.45 -4.22
C LYS A 69 -8.50 -8.61 -5.69
N PRO A 70 -7.45 -7.90 -6.10
CA PRO A 70 -6.99 -7.97 -7.48
C PRO A 70 -6.38 -9.34 -7.79
N GLN A 71 -6.50 -9.79 -9.04
CA GLN A 71 -5.78 -10.96 -9.53
C GLN A 71 -4.32 -10.63 -9.83
N ILE A 72 -4.07 -9.40 -10.29
CA ILE A 72 -2.74 -8.87 -10.54
C ILE A 72 -2.65 -7.50 -9.87
N LEU A 73 -1.64 -7.33 -9.03
CA LEU A 73 -1.35 -6.05 -8.40
C LEU A 73 -0.17 -5.41 -9.12
N PHE A 74 -0.39 -4.21 -9.63
CA PHE A 74 0.62 -3.46 -10.34
C PHE A 74 1.10 -2.30 -9.47
N LEU A 75 2.37 -2.30 -9.11
CA LEU A 75 2.97 -1.30 -8.23
C LEU A 75 4.03 -0.50 -9.00
N ASP A 76 3.74 0.76 -9.29
CA ASP A 76 4.65 1.67 -9.98
C ASP A 76 5.29 2.60 -8.96
N GLU A 77 6.54 2.27 -8.60
CA GLU A 77 7.32 3.00 -7.59
C GLU A 77 6.57 3.22 -6.26
N ALA A 78 5.74 2.26 -5.90
CA ALA A 78 4.84 2.37 -4.74
C ALA A 78 5.58 2.34 -3.40
N PHE A 79 6.88 2.02 -3.39
CA PHE A 79 7.67 1.87 -2.17
C PHE A 79 8.78 2.90 -2.03
N ASP A 80 8.88 3.88 -2.92
CA ASP A 80 9.99 4.83 -2.94
C ASP A 80 10.07 5.71 -1.69
N GLN A 81 8.96 5.88 -0.97
CA GLN A 81 8.90 6.64 0.29
C GLN A 81 9.06 5.73 1.52
N LEU A 82 9.30 4.45 1.35
CA LEU A 82 9.46 3.50 2.44
C LEU A 82 10.93 3.14 2.64
N ASP A 83 11.30 2.82 3.90
CA ASP A 83 12.60 2.20 4.15
C ASP A 83 12.61 0.76 3.63
N LEU A 84 13.81 0.22 3.44
CA LEU A 84 13.98 -1.11 2.85
C LEU A 84 13.41 -2.23 3.71
N ALA A 85 13.46 -2.09 5.02
CA ALA A 85 12.90 -3.09 5.93
C ALA A 85 11.38 -3.17 5.77
N ARG A 86 10.71 -2.03 5.69
CA ARG A 86 9.27 -1.96 5.50
C ARG A 86 8.85 -2.50 4.15
N GLU A 87 9.56 -2.12 3.09
CA GLU A 87 9.31 -2.63 1.74
C GLU A 87 9.43 -4.16 1.71
N ARG A 88 10.46 -4.71 2.35
CA ARG A 88 10.67 -6.16 2.40
C ARG A 88 9.55 -6.88 3.12
N GLU A 89 9.13 -6.37 4.26
CA GLU A 89 8.01 -6.94 5.02
C GLU A 89 6.73 -6.98 4.17
N ILE A 90 6.42 -5.89 3.48
CA ILE A 90 5.24 -5.79 2.62
C ILE A 90 5.35 -6.79 1.47
N THR A 91 6.48 -6.80 0.77
CA THR A 91 6.69 -7.68 -0.39
C THR A 91 6.56 -9.15 0.00
N GLU A 92 7.15 -9.56 1.12
CA GLU A 92 7.03 -10.93 1.61
C GLU A 92 5.57 -11.29 1.91
N GLY A 93 4.83 -10.38 2.56
CA GLY A 93 3.41 -10.60 2.84
C GLY A 93 2.59 -10.74 1.56
N LEU A 94 2.85 -9.91 0.55
CA LEU A 94 2.13 -9.96 -0.73
C LEU A 94 2.40 -11.24 -1.51
N LYS A 95 3.61 -11.79 -1.43
CA LYS A 95 3.96 -13.03 -2.12
C LYS A 95 3.11 -14.21 -1.66
N HIS A 96 2.65 -14.20 -0.43
CA HIS A 96 1.84 -15.29 0.13
C HIS A 96 0.36 -15.22 -0.27
N LEU A 97 -0.08 -14.17 -0.96
CA LEU A 97 -1.49 -14.00 -1.32
C LEU A 97 -1.90 -14.73 -2.60
N GLY A 98 -0.93 -15.25 -3.36
CA GLY A 98 -1.22 -15.99 -4.59
C GLY A 98 -1.64 -15.13 -5.77
N MET A 99 -1.60 -13.79 -5.65
CA MET A 99 -1.87 -12.89 -6.77
C MET A 99 -0.62 -12.65 -7.59
N GLY A 100 -0.77 -12.27 -8.86
CA GLY A 100 0.33 -11.78 -9.67
C GLY A 100 0.80 -10.42 -9.15
N LEU A 101 2.11 -10.24 -9.08
CA LEU A 101 2.70 -9.01 -8.57
C LEU A 101 3.68 -8.45 -9.58
N VAL A 102 3.42 -7.25 -10.07
CA VAL A 102 4.30 -6.53 -10.99
C VAL A 102 4.79 -5.27 -10.29
N ILE A 103 6.09 -5.14 -10.16
CA ILE A 103 6.70 -4.01 -9.46
C ILE A 103 7.60 -3.25 -10.43
N VAL A 104 7.36 -1.94 -10.56
CA VAL A 104 8.26 -1.02 -11.27
C VAL A 104 9.06 -0.29 -10.22
N SER A 105 10.39 -0.43 -10.25
CA SER A 105 11.26 0.16 -9.25
C SER A 105 12.66 0.43 -9.81
N HIS A 106 13.31 1.46 -9.27
CA HIS A 106 14.71 1.75 -9.50
C HIS A 106 15.61 1.28 -8.35
N ARG A 107 15.03 0.70 -7.29
CA ARG A 107 15.77 0.30 -6.10
C ARG A 107 16.43 -1.07 -6.32
N PRO A 108 17.77 -1.18 -6.21
CA PRO A 108 18.46 -2.44 -6.44
C PRO A 108 17.97 -3.59 -5.56
N GLU A 109 17.58 -3.29 -4.32
CA GLU A 109 17.09 -4.29 -3.37
C GLU A 109 15.74 -4.86 -3.82
N THR A 110 14.88 -4.02 -4.37
CA THR A 110 13.59 -4.45 -4.94
C THR A 110 13.82 -5.35 -6.14
N VAL A 111 14.75 -4.95 -6.99
CA VAL A 111 15.11 -5.71 -8.19
C VAL A 111 15.62 -7.11 -7.83
N ARG A 112 16.39 -7.24 -6.75
CA ARG A 112 16.93 -8.52 -6.29
C ARG A 112 15.88 -9.44 -5.67
N ALA A 113 14.77 -8.90 -5.23
CA ALA A 113 13.73 -9.64 -4.51
C ALA A 113 12.69 -10.28 -5.42
N VAL A 114 12.69 -9.99 -6.73
CA VAL A 114 11.69 -10.49 -7.68
C VAL A 114 12.10 -11.82 -8.30
N ASP A 115 11.10 -12.60 -8.68
CA ASP A 115 11.33 -13.91 -9.33
C ASP A 115 11.74 -13.76 -10.79
N ARG A 116 11.28 -12.70 -11.44
CA ARG A 116 11.58 -12.41 -12.83
C ARG A 116 11.79 -10.92 -13.04
N LEU A 117 12.88 -10.57 -13.69
CA LEU A 117 13.23 -9.19 -13.99
C LEU A 117 13.06 -8.92 -15.48
N VAL A 118 12.36 -7.83 -15.80
CA VAL A 118 12.30 -7.27 -17.14
C VAL A 118 12.89 -5.87 -17.07
N ALA A 119 14.06 -5.67 -17.67
CA ALA A 119 14.67 -4.36 -17.73
C ALA A 119 14.15 -3.62 -18.95
N LEU A 120 13.57 -2.43 -18.70
CA LEU A 120 13.15 -1.52 -19.76
C LEU A 120 14.31 -0.53 -19.96
N GLY A 121 15.04 -0.70 -21.04
CA GLY A 121 16.09 0.25 -21.39
C GLY A 121 15.53 1.60 -21.77
N PRO A 122 16.38 2.66 -21.79
CA PRO A 122 15.94 3.93 -22.31
C PRO A 122 15.44 3.74 -23.73
N ALA A 123 14.34 4.42 -24.08
CA ALA A 123 13.87 4.43 -25.46
C ALA A 123 15.03 4.96 -26.31
N SER A 124 15.80 4.03 -26.88
CA SER A 124 16.83 4.41 -27.81
C SER A 124 16.11 4.92 -29.06
N GLY A 125 16.19 6.18 -29.22
CA GLY A 125 15.76 6.76 -30.48
C GLY A 125 16.51 6.10 -31.62
#